data_b6b7bf4ec1cf4a0954c85e70f7286cff
#
_entry.id   b6b7bf4ec1cf4a0954c85e70f7286cff
#
_cell.length_a   1.000
_cell.length_b   1.000
_cell.length_c   1.000
_cell.angle_alpha   90.00
_cell.angle_beta   90.00
_cell.angle_gamma   90.00
#
_symmetry.space_group_name_H-M   'P 1'
#
loop_
_entity.id
_entity.type
_entity.pdbx_description
1 polymer ?
#
loop_
_entity_poly.entity_id
_entity_poly.type
_entity_poly.pdbx_seq_one_letter_code
_entity_poly.pdbx_strand_id
1 'polypeptide(L)'
;MRQQRPIVVDLFAGVGGLSLGFEQAGFDIVAAIEFDPIHAATHKINFPRCATICRDVRTISGKEIREAAGLQNVTIDVVVGGPPCQGFSLIGQRVLNDPRNSLVFHYLRLVRELKPRMFVMENVPGIATSPHTKLLTELIEGFQELGYGVRQPYQILNAANFGVPQNRRRLFLLGARRGVNLPEYPPARTVPPPTERSTTSTGHLCTPLPSCPTTREAIEDLPDIERFESLYETDELRFKLNGGSNYALMLRGKIQDPTDYSHNRKCDPNLLTGCQRAEHTALSRKRFAATSPGTVEPISRFYRIHFDGICNTLRAGTATDRGAFSAPRPIHPVFARCISVREAARIHSYPDWFRFHRTIWHGFRQIGNSVPPRLGRAVGSAVMRALGAEPFRTRGLVVLEDTEMASFNMREAAAHFGVDRNVIHPRTRAASIGR
;
A
#
# COMPACT_ATOMS: atom_id res chain seq x y z
N MET A 1 6.39 18.20 -29.67
CA MET A 1 6.02 18.41 -28.23
C MET A 1 6.64 17.28 -27.42
N ARG A 2 7.28 17.54 -26.27
CA ARG A 2 7.71 16.46 -25.38
C ARG A 2 6.47 15.78 -24.81
N GLN A 3 6.36 14.49 -24.98
CA GLN A 3 5.28 13.69 -24.41
C GLN A 3 5.37 13.82 -22.88
N GLN A 4 4.30 14.33 -22.23
CA GLN A 4 4.20 14.44 -20.78
C GLN A 4 3.39 13.25 -20.25
N ARG A 5 3.81 12.72 -19.12
CA ARG A 5 3.05 11.69 -18.41
C ARG A 5 1.84 12.32 -17.72
N PRO A 6 0.68 11.64 -17.71
CA PRO A 6 -0.44 12.09 -16.91
C PRO A 6 -0.06 12.16 -15.42
N ILE A 7 -0.64 13.14 -14.72
CA ILE A 7 -0.27 13.43 -13.34
C ILE A 7 -1.29 12.93 -12.31
N VAL A 8 -0.78 12.52 -11.16
CA VAL A 8 -1.57 11.97 -10.05
C VAL A 8 -1.33 12.78 -8.77
N VAL A 9 -2.42 13.04 -8.05
CA VAL A 9 -2.41 13.46 -6.64
C VAL A 9 -2.89 12.29 -5.79
N ASP A 10 -2.09 11.86 -4.81
CA ASP A 10 -2.40 10.74 -3.90
C ASP A 10 -2.84 11.28 -2.53
N LEU A 11 -4.09 11.01 -2.16
CA LEU A 11 -4.68 11.36 -0.87
C LEU A 11 -4.63 10.16 0.07
N PHE A 12 -4.22 10.35 1.31
CA PHE A 12 -3.97 9.26 2.26
C PHE A 12 -2.84 8.34 1.79
N ALA A 13 -1.77 8.94 1.28
CA ALA A 13 -0.75 8.26 0.50
C ALA A 13 0.03 7.18 1.28
N GLY A 14 0.05 7.24 2.61
CA GLY A 14 0.86 6.33 3.41
C GLY A 14 2.33 6.39 2.99
N VAL A 15 2.91 5.23 2.74
CA VAL A 15 4.29 5.15 2.21
C VAL A 15 4.35 5.15 0.69
N GLY A 16 3.20 5.21 0.00
CA GLY A 16 3.17 5.29 -1.46
C GLY A 16 3.00 3.96 -2.18
N GLY A 17 2.27 2.99 -1.62
CA GLY A 17 2.00 1.74 -2.36
C GLY A 17 1.12 1.96 -3.58
N LEU A 18 0.08 2.78 -3.46
CA LEU A 18 -0.77 3.18 -4.58
C LEU A 18 -0.02 4.13 -5.51
N SER A 19 0.72 5.12 -4.96
CA SER A 19 1.63 5.99 -5.71
C SER A 19 2.59 5.19 -6.60
N LEU A 20 3.28 4.18 -6.05
CA LEU A 20 4.20 3.34 -6.82
C LEU A 20 3.47 2.56 -7.91
N GLY A 21 2.30 2.00 -7.62
CA GLY A 21 1.48 1.30 -8.60
C GLY A 21 1.10 2.19 -9.79
N PHE A 22 0.69 3.44 -9.53
CA PHE A 22 0.38 4.41 -10.59
C PHE A 22 1.64 4.88 -11.32
N GLU A 23 2.76 5.09 -10.63
CA GLU A 23 4.03 5.39 -11.29
C GLU A 23 4.45 4.25 -12.23
N GLN A 24 4.31 2.99 -11.79
CA GLN A 24 4.55 1.80 -12.63
C GLN A 24 3.59 1.72 -13.83
N ALA A 25 2.38 2.25 -13.72
CA ALA A 25 1.45 2.34 -14.84
C ALA A 25 1.77 3.48 -15.82
N GLY A 26 2.76 4.33 -15.53
CA GLY A 26 3.22 5.40 -16.41
C GLY A 26 2.75 6.80 -16.02
N PHE A 27 2.27 7.01 -14.81
CA PHE A 27 1.91 8.33 -14.28
C PHE A 27 3.08 9.00 -13.56
N ASP A 28 3.01 10.32 -13.40
CA ASP A 28 3.86 11.09 -12.50
C ASP A 28 3.08 11.46 -11.24
N ILE A 29 3.62 11.08 -10.08
CA ILE A 29 3.04 11.43 -8.79
C ILE A 29 3.56 12.81 -8.39
N VAL A 30 2.70 13.81 -8.44
CA VAL A 30 3.09 15.23 -8.28
C VAL A 30 2.82 15.77 -6.88
N ALA A 31 1.82 15.22 -6.19
CA ALA A 31 1.52 15.55 -4.80
C ALA A 31 1.04 14.32 -4.05
N ALA A 32 1.41 14.23 -2.78
CA ALA A 32 0.97 13.19 -1.85
C ALA A 32 0.61 13.82 -0.50
N ILE A 33 -0.56 13.50 0.02
CA ILE A 33 -1.04 14.00 1.31
C ILE A 33 -1.08 12.83 2.29
N GLU A 34 -0.34 12.98 3.39
CA GLU A 34 -0.28 11.98 4.45
C GLU A 34 -0.31 12.68 5.82
N PHE A 35 -1.06 12.11 6.75
CA PHE A 35 -1.26 12.66 8.07
C PHE A 35 -0.15 12.27 9.06
N ASP A 36 0.36 11.04 8.96
CA ASP A 36 1.40 10.50 9.83
C ASP A 36 2.78 10.98 9.36
N PRO A 37 3.52 11.82 10.15
CA PRO A 37 4.82 12.36 9.74
C PRO A 37 5.86 11.29 9.40
N ILE A 38 5.83 10.13 10.09
CA ILE A 38 6.73 9.01 9.83
C ILE A 38 6.42 8.38 8.47
N HIS A 39 5.14 8.24 8.12
CA HIS A 39 4.74 7.73 6.81
C HIS A 39 5.07 8.74 5.71
N ALA A 40 4.82 10.03 5.95
CA ALA A 40 5.17 11.11 5.01
C ALA A 40 6.68 11.17 4.75
N ALA A 41 7.53 11.01 5.78
CA ALA A 41 8.98 10.93 5.64
C ALA A 41 9.40 9.76 4.73
N THR A 42 8.83 8.58 4.96
CA THR A 42 9.11 7.41 4.13
C THR A 42 8.61 7.61 2.68
N HIS A 43 7.44 8.24 2.49
CA HIS A 43 6.94 8.59 1.16
C HIS A 43 7.92 9.52 0.43
N LYS A 44 8.38 10.58 1.09
CA LYS A 44 9.31 11.56 0.52
C LYS A 44 10.62 10.94 0.05
N ILE A 45 11.20 10.00 0.82
CA ILE A 45 12.40 9.24 0.41
C ILE A 45 12.17 8.54 -0.93
N ASN A 46 11.04 7.83 -1.06
CA ASN A 46 10.77 6.99 -2.24
C ASN A 46 10.31 7.78 -3.47
N PHE A 47 9.74 8.97 -3.25
CA PHE A 47 9.22 9.85 -4.30
C PHE A 47 9.79 11.29 -4.17
N PRO A 48 11.10 11.49 -4.36
CA PRO A 48 11.75 12.79 -4.11
C PRO A 48 11.27 13.90 -5.06
N ARG A 49 10.64 13.56 -6.18
CA ARG A 49 10.04 14.51 -7.14
C ARG A 49 8.59 14.87 -6.82
N CYS A 50 7.99 14.23 -5.82
CA CYS A 50 6.63 14.46 -5.38
C CYS A 50 6.60 15.49 -4.25
N ALA A 51 5.68 16.45 -4.30
CA ALA A 51 5.39 17.32 -3.17
C ALA A 51 4.69 16.51 -2.08
N THR A 52 5.44 16.00 -1.11
CA THR A 52 4.90 15.29 0.05
C THR A 52 4.44 16.28 1.10
N ILE A 53 3.13 16.33 1.34
CA ILE A 53 2.46 17.29 2.23
C ILE A 53 1.99 16.53 3.48
N CYS A 54 2.66 16.76 4.61
CA CYS A 54 2.26 16.18 5.90
C CYS A 54 1.15 17.02 6.53
N ARG A 55 -0.11 16.68 6.24
CA ARG A 55 -1.28 17.42 6.71
C ARG A 55 -2.50 16.53 6.85
N ASP A 56 -3.41 16.96 7.70
CA ASP A 56 -4.72 16.33 7.83
C ASP A 56 -5.60 16.72 6.65
N VAL A 57 -6.15 15.72 5.95
CA VAL A 57 -7.08 15.95 4.85
C VAL A 57 -8.34 16.73 5.28
N ARG A 58 -8.68 16.72 6.56
CA ARG A 58 -9.81 17.49 7.11
C ARG A 58 -9.58 19.01 7.07
N THR A 59 -8.33 19.43 7.12
CA THR A 59 -7.95 20.86 7.26
C THR A 59 -7.33 21.45 5.99
N ILE A 60 -6.77 20.62 5.11
CA ILE A 60 -6.15 21.10 3.87
C ILE A 60 -7.20 21.30 2.76
N SER A 61 -7.04 22.36 1.97
CA SER A 61 -7.85 22.64 0.79
C SER A 61 -7.16 22.19 -0.50
N GLY A 62 -7.95 21.99 -1.57
CA GLY A 62 -7.42 21.72 -2.91
C GLY A 62 -6.55 22.84 -3.44
N LYS A 63 -6.79 24.09 -3.03
CA LYS A 63 -5.95 25.25 -3.38
C LYS A 63 -4.56 25.11 -2.77
N GLU A 64 -4.46 24.82 -1.47
CA GLU A 64 -3.16 24.63 -0.78
C GLU A 64 -2.38 23.46 -1.39
N ILE A 65 -3.06 22.36 -1.77
CA ILE A 65 -2.42 21.23 -2.47
C ILE A 65 -1.83 21.67 -3.81
N ARG A 66 -2.59 22.44 -4.59
CA ARG A 66 -2.12 22.97 -5.89
C ARG A 66 -0.94 23.92 -5.72
N GLU A 67 -0.98 24.79 -4.73
CA GLU A 67 0.10 25.73 -4.43
C GLU A 67 1.37 25.00 -4.04
N ALA A 68 1.29 24.05 -3.11
CA ALA A 68 2.43 23.26 -2.63
C ALA A 68 3.10 22.42 -3.72
N ALA A 69 2.31 21.97 -4.70
CA ALA A 69 2.80 21.14 -5.81
C ALA A 69 3.06 21.91 -7.11
N GLY A 70 2.91 23.23 -7.13
CA GLY A 70 3.09 24.05 -8.34
C GLY A 70 2.05 23.79 -9.43
N LEU A 71 0.81 23.41 -9.06
CA LEU A 71 -0.24 22.96 -9.97
C LEU A 71 -1.36 23.98 -10.18
N GLN A 72 -1.12 25.29 -9.96
CA GLN A 72 -2.17 26.32 -9.97
C GLN A 72 -2.99 26.33 -11.26
N ASN A 73 -2.33 26.20 -12.42
CA ASN A 73 -2.96 26.22 -13.74
C ASN A 73 -2.84 24.87 -14.48
N VAL A 74 -2.55 23.79 -13.76
CA VAL A 74 -2.37 22.47 -14.37
C VAL A 74 -3.62 21.63 -14.18
N THR A 75 -4.07 20.97 -15.24
CA THR A 75 -5.15 19.98 -15.15
C THR A 75 -4.63 18.73 -14.45
N ILE A 76 -5.26 18.33 -13.35
CA ILE A 76 -4.97 17.07 -12.67
C ILE A 76 -5.68 15.95 -13.42
N ASP A 77 -4.92 14.95 -13.85
CA ASP A 77 -5.51 13.81 -14.56
C ASP A 77 -6.23 12.87 -13.60
N VAL A 78 -5.59 12.52 -12.49
CA VAL A 78 -6.17 11.56 -11.54
C VAL A 78 -5.95 12.00 -10.10
N VAL A 79 -6.99 11.86 -9.28
CA VAL A 79 -6.86 11.84 -7.82
C VAL A 79 -7.05 10.39 -7.36
N VAL A 80 -6.08 9.87 -6.63
CA VAL A 80 -6.16 8.54 -6.02
C VAL A 80 -6.18 8.64 -4.51
N GLY A 81 -6.62 7.59 -3.80
CA GLY A 81 -6.49 7.55 -2.35
C GLY A 81 -7.24 6.41 -1.70
N GLY A 82 -6.79 6.05 -0.49
CA GLY A 82 -7.39 5.01 0.36
C GLY A 82 -7.86 5.60 1.70
N PRO A 83 -8.97 6.36 1.75
CA PRO A 83 -9.46 6.92 3.02
C PRO A 83 -9.78 5.81 4.02
N PRO A 84 -9.29 5.88 5.28
CA PRO A 84 -9.58 4.86 6.27
C PRO A 84 -11.06 4.84 6.65
N CYS A 85 -11.60 3.61 6.74
CA CYS A 85 -12.98 3.34 7.14
C CYS A 85 -13.06 3.20 8.68
N GLN A 86 -12.80 4.29 9.43
CA GLN A 86 -12.85 4.26 10.89
C GLN A 86 -13.84 5.30 11.43
N GLY A 87 -14.66 4.90 12.41
CA GLY A 87 -15.48 5.81 13.20
C GLY A 87 -16.93 5.99 12.77
N PHE A 88 -17.54 4.98 12.16
CA PHE A 88 -18.98 5.04 11.85
C PHE A 88 -19.84 4.77 13.08
N SER A 89 -20.16 5.82 13.84
CA SER A 89 -21.39 5.86 14.62
C SER A 89 -22.43 6.62 13.80
N LEU A 90 -23.50 5.90 13.40
CA LEU A 90 -24.80 6.37 12.94
C LEU A 90 -24.88 7.88 12.60
N ILE A 91 -24.72 8.25 11.35
CA ILE A 91 -24.95 9.62 10.91
C ILE A 91 -26.11 9.63 9.93
N GLY A 92 -27.22 10.13 10.42
CA GLY A 92 -28.39 10.42 9.63
C GLY A 92 -28.52 11.91 9.39
N GLN A 93 -27.66 12.55 8.61
CA GLN A 93 -27.97 13.79 7.89
C GLN A 93 -26.80 14.16 6.95
N ARG A 94 -27.12 14.44 5.70
CA ARG A 94 -26.22 14.92 4.65
C ARG A 94 -25.76 16.34 4.98
N VAL A 95 -24.62 16.52 5.64
CA VAL A 95 -24.00 17.84 5.76
C VAL A 95 -22.51 17.69 5.46
N LEU A 96 -22.11 18.09 4.27
CA LEU A 96 -20.71 18.15 3.82
C LEU A 96 -19.80 18.97 4.74
N ASN A 97 -20.38 19.78 5.61
CA ASN A 97 -19.69 20.66 6.56
C ASN A 97 -19.79 20.20 8.03
N ASP A 98 -20.32 19.00 8.32
CA ASP A 98 -20.37 18.47 9.68
C ASP A 98 -18.95 18.03 10.10
N PRO A 99 -18.39 18.55 11.21
CA PRO A 99 -17.06 18.17 11.72
C PRO A 99 -16.96 16.67 12.10
N ARG A 100 -18.07 15.96 12.13
CA ARG A 100 -18.15 14.51 12.34
C ARG A 100 -18.05 13.71 11.03
N ASN A 101 -17.87 14.37 9.87
CA ASN A 101 -17.78 13.74 8.58
C ASN A 101 -16.62 12.74 8.52
N SER A 102 -16.91 11.54 8.04
CA SER A 102 -15.89 10.51 7.87
C SER A 102 -14.87 10.94 6.79
N LEU A 103 -13.66 10.41 6.88
CA LEU A 103 -12.56 10.74 5.96
C LEU A 103 -12.88 10.44 4.49
N VAL A 104 -13.85 9.56 4.20
CA VAL A 104 -14.33 9.31 2.83
C VAL A 104 -15.04 10.53 2.22
N PHE A 105 -15.76 11.35 3.02
CA PHE A 105 -16.37 12.60 2.54
C PHE A 105 -15.32 13.71 2.35
N HIS A 106 -14.22 13.70 3.10
CA HIS A 106 -13.11 14.60 2.84
C HIS A 106 -12.38 14.24 1.54
N TYR A 107 -12.31 12.95 1.19
CA TYR A 107 -11.87 12.54 -0.15
C TYR A 107 -12.79 13.11 -1.24
N LEU A 108 -14.10 12.96 -1.11
CA LEU A 108 -15.10 13.54 -2.04
C LEU A 108 -14.95 15.07 -2.15
N ARG A 109 -14.79 15.79 -1.02
CA ARG A 109 -14.57 17.24 -0.98
C ARG A 109 -13.31 17.63 -1.75
N LEU A 110 -12.20 16.93 -1.55
CA LEU A 110 -10.95 17.22 -2.25
C LEU A 110 -11.04 16.90 -3.75
N VAL A 111 -11.77 15.86 -4.16
CA VAL A 111 -12.07 15.61 -5.59
C VAL A 111 -12.86 16.78 -6.18
N ARG A 112 -13.86 17.33 -5.46
CA ARG A 112 -14.60 18.53 -5.88
C ARG A 112 -13.68 19.75 -6.06
N GLU A 113 -12.75 19.97 -5.14
CA GLU A 113 -11.86 21.13 -5.15
C GLU A 113 -10.73 21.01 -6.19
N LEU A 114 -10.15 19.81 -6.32
CA LEU A 114 -9.07 19.53 -7.27
C LEU A 114 -9.55 19.35 -8.69
N LYS A 115 -10.82 18.97 -8.91
CA LYS A 115 -11.45 18.77 -10.20
C LYS A 115 -10.64 17.91 -11.18
N PRO A 116 -10.20 16.69 -10.78
CA PRO A 116 -9.45 15.83 -11.68
C PRO A 116 -10.30 15.35 -12.85
N ARG A 117 -9.64 14.83 -13.90
CA ARG A 117 -10.35 14.13 -14.98
C ARG A 117 -10.95 12.81 -14.51
N MET A 118 -10.24 12.09 -13.65
CA MET A 118 -10.65 10.81 -13.06
C MET A 118 -10.31 10.73 -11.58
N PHE A 119 -11.00 9.86 -10.87
CA PHE A 119 -10.62 9.50 -9.50
C PHE A 119 -10.60 7.99 -9.30
N VAL A 120 -9.78 7.54 -8.35
CA VAL A 120 -9.71 6.16 -7.88
C VAL A 120 -9.72 6.15 -6.36
N MET A 121 -10.76 5.62 -5.77
CA MET A 121 -10.84 5.44 -4.32
C MET A 121 -10.70 3.96 -3.97
N GLU A 122 -9.74 3.65 -3.11
CA GLU A 122 -9.55 2.31 -2.54
C GLU A 122 -10.15 2.22 -1.15
N ASN A 123 -10.67 1.04 -0.79
CA ASN A 123 -11.09 0.76 0.59
C ASN A 123 -11.09 -0.74 0.90
N VAL A 124 -11.26 -1.08 2.17
CA VAL A 124 -11.47 -2.46 2.59
C VAL A 124 -12.84 -2.97 2.13
N PRO A 125 -13.02 -4.29 1.85
CA PRO A 125 -14.30 -4.85 1.43
C PRO A 125 -15.45 -4.58 2.39
N GLY A 126 -15.14 -4.38 3.68
CA GLY A 126 -16.13 -4.10 4.72
C GLY A 126 -16.99 -2.86 4.48
N ILE A 127 -16.53 -1.88 3.67
CA ILE A 127 -17.34 -0.70 3.32
C ILE A 127 -18.58 -1.07 2.50
N ALA A 128 -18.53 -2.19 1.79
CA ALA A 128 -19.65 -2.70 0.97
C ALA A 128 -20.56 -3.68 1.73
N THR A 129 -20.33 -3.88 3.03
CA THR A 129 -21.18 -4.76 3.87
C THR A 129 -22.03 -3.95 4.83
N SER A 130 -23.23 -4.49 5.21
CA SER A 130 -24.02 -3.88 6.26
C SER A 130 -23.18 -3.75 7.57
N PRO A 131 -23.20 -2.61 8.27
CA PRO A 131 -24.08 -1.45 8.13
C PRO A 131 -23.56 -0.33 7.19
N HIS A 132 -22.46 -0.55 6.45
CA HIS A 132 -21.78 0.52 5.71
C HIS A 132 -22.25 0.73 4.27
N THR A 133 -23.14 -0.13 3.75
CA THR A 133 -23.65 -0.04 2.36
C THR A 133 -24.28 1.32 2.07
N LYS A 134 -25.04 1.88 3.04
CA LYS A 134 -25.67 3.20 2.90
C LYS A 134 -24.63 4.31 2.66
N LEU A 135 -23.52 4.29 3.39
CA LEU A 135 -22.44 5.24 3.21
C LEU A 135 -21.82 5.16 1.80
N LEU A 136 -21.60 3.93 1.31
CA LEU A 136 -21.07 3.73 -0.02
C LEU A 136 -22.02 4.26 -1.11
N THR A 137 -23.32 4.07 -0.93
CA THR A 137 -24.36 4.62 -1.81
C THR A 137 -24.33 6.16 -1.80
N GLU A 138 -24.35 6.78 -0.62
CA GLU A 138 -24.27 8.25 -0.46
C GLU A 138 -22.99 8.82 -1.08
N LEU A 139 -21.89 8.11 -0.97
CA LEU A 139 -20.62 8.52 -1.57
C LEU A 139 -20.67 8.47 -3.11
N ILE A 140 -21.26 7.42 -3.68
CA ILE A 140 -21.45 7.29 -5.14
C ILE A 140 -22.36 8.38 -5.67
N GLU A 141 -23.49 8.62 -5.00
CA GLU A 141 -24.42 9.72 -5.32
C GLU A 141 -23.70 11.09 -5.27
N GLY A 142 -22.89 11.32 -4.22
CA GLY A 142 -22.10 12.57 -4.10
C GLY A 142 -21.12 12.78 -5.26
N PHE A 143 -20.45 11.74 -5.75
CA PHE A 143 -19.63 11.86 -6.97
C PHE A 143 -20.46 12.17 -8.21
N GLN A 144 -21.65 11.56 -8.34
CA GLN A 144 -22.57 11.81 -9.47
C GLN A 144 -23.09 13.25 -9.45
N GLU A 145 -23.43 13.78 -8.28
CA GLU A 145 -23.83 15.20 -8.09
C GLU A 145 -22.70 16.18 -8.49
N LEU A 146 -21.42 15.78 -8.30
CA LEU A 146 -20.24 16.53 -8.75
C LEU A 146 -19.98 16.40 -10.27
N GLY A 147 -20.79 15.65 -11.01
CA GLY A 147 -20.66 15.45 -12.45
C GLY A 147 -19.67 14.35 -12.83
N TYR A 148 -19.37 13.41 -11.95
CA TYR A 148 -18.57 12.22 -12.27
C TYR A 148 -19.49 11.03 -12.54
N GLY A 149 -19.22 10.30 -13.63
CA GLY A 149 -19.70 8.93 -13.78
C GLY A 149 -18.89 8.00 -12.87
N VAL A 150 -19.54 7.09 -12.18
CA VAL A 150 -18.90 6.06 -11.34
C VAL A 150 -19.13 4.70 -11.96
N ARG A 151 -18.06 3.90 -12.16
CA ARG A 151 -18.17 2.56 -12.73
C ARG A 151 -19.01 1.65 -11.84
N GLN A 152 -20.07 1.12 -12.40
CA GLN A 152 -20.97 0.14 -11.75
C GLN A 152 -20.98 -1.17 -12.55
N PRO A 153 -21.11 -2.31 -11.87
CA PRO A 153 -20.98 -2.47 -10.42
C PRO A 153 -19.54 -2.21 -9.97
N TYR A 154 -19.38 -1.67 -8.74
CA TYR A 154 -18.03 -1.58 -8.15
C TYR A 154 -17.44 -2.97 -7.94
N GLN A 155 -16.11 -3.07 -7.91
CA GLN A 155 -15.46 -4.37 -7.78
C GLN A 155 -14.54 -4.45 -6.57
N ILE A 156 -14.47 -5.66 -6.00
CA ILE A 156 -13.48 -6.05 -5.00
C ILE A 156 -12.42 -6.88 -5.71
N LEU A 157 -11.23 -6.29 -5.84
CA LEU A 157 -10.09 -6.92 -6.51
C LEU A 157 -9.23 -7.66 -5.48
N ASN A 158 -8.75 -8.85 -5.84
CA ASN A 158 -7.78 -9.60 -5.03
C ASN A 158 -6.39 -9.43 -5.61
N ALA A 159 -5.42 -9.01 -4.81
CA ALA A 159 -4.04 -8.82 -5.22
C ALA A 159 -3.42 -10.08 -5.88
N ALA A 160 -3.83 -11.27 -5.43
CA ALA A 160 -3.39 -12.53 -6.04
C ALA A 160 -3.80 -12.66 -7.52
N ASN A 161 -4.85 -11.98 -7.96
CA ASN A 161 -5.26 -11.95 -9.37
C ASN A 161 -4.37 -11.04 -10.24
N PHE A 162 -3.41 -10.36 -9.65
CA PHE A 162 -2.52 -9.39 -10.30
C PHE A 162 -1.03 -9.67 -10.03
N GLY A 163 -0.67 -10.94 -9.79
CA GLY A 163 0.71 -11.38 -9.61
C GLY A 163 1.32 -11.01 -8.26
N VAL A 164 0.52 -10.91 -7.20
CA VAL A 164 0.98 -10.67 -5.83
C VAL A 164 0.80 -11.95 -5.00
N PRO A 165 1.82 -12.48 -4.32
CA PRO A 165 1.72 -13.70 -3.51
C PRO A 165 0.98 -13.47 -2.18
N GLN A 166 -0.16 -12.79 -2.25
CA GLN A 166 -0.95 -12.43 -1.07
C GLN A 166 -2.45 -12.41 -1.37
N ASN A 167 -3.23 -13.10 -0.54
CA ASN A 167 -4.68 -12.99 -0.54
C ASN A 167 -5.10 -11.69 0.15
N ARG A 168 -5.18 -10.60 -0.63
CA ARG A 168 -5.56 -9.27 -0.16
C ARG A 168 -6.64 -8.68 -1.04
N ARG A 169 -7.83 -8.60 -0.51
CA ARG A 169 -9.01 -8.08 -1.21
C ARG A 169 -9.23 -6.61 -0.88
N ARG A 170 -9.47 -5.79 -1.90
CA ARG A 170 -9.74 -4.35 -1.79
C ARG A 170 -10.85 -3.95 -2.74
N LEU A 171 -11.74 -3.10 -2.23
CA LEU A 171 -12.76 -2.44 -3.03
C LEU A 171 -12.12 -1.26 -3.76
N PHE A 172 -12.46 -1.08 -5.03
CA PHE A 172 -12.12 0.11 -5.80
C PHE A 172 -13.38 0.77 -6.35
N LEU A 173 -13.47 2.10 -6.20
CA LEU A 173 -14.40 2.94 -6.97
C LEU A 173 -13.59 3.68 -8.03
N LEU A 174 -14.03 3.56 -9.27
CA LEU A 174 -13.43 4.22 -10.42
C LEU A 174 -14.43 5.24 -10.95
N GLY A 175 -14.01 6.48 -11.12
CA GLY A 175 -14.88 7.53 -11.65
C GLY A 175 -14.18 8.43 -12.65
N ALA A 176 -14.97 8.97 -13.59
CA ALA A 176 -14.51 9.91 -14.59
C ALA A 176 -15.49 11.08 -14.70
N ARG A 177 -14.96 12.30 -14.92
CA ARG A 177 -15.76 13.50 -15.18
C ARG A 177 -16.52 13.34 -16.50
N ARG A 178 -17.69 13.94 -16.62
CA ARG A 178 -18.47 13.95 -17.87
C ARG A 178 -17.59 14.37 -19.06
N GLY A 179 -17.69 13.63 -20.16
CA GLY A 179 -16.88 13.84 -21.36
C GLY A 179 -15.50 13.16 -21.33
N VAL A 180 -15.17 12.44 -20.25
CA VAL A 180 -13.99 11.60 -20.15
C VAL A 180 -14.42 10.13 -20.10
N ASN A 181 -13.70 9.25 -20.81
CA ASN A 181 -14.03 7.83 -20.82
C ASN A 181 -13.94 7.23 -19.41
N LEU A 182 -14.98 6.50 -19.00
CA LEU A 182 -15.03 5.84 -17.69
C LEU A 182 -14.13 4.59 -17.70
N PRO A 183 -13.14 4.46 -16.76
CA PRO A 183 -12.26 3.31 -16.76
C PRO A 183 -12.99 2.01 -16.49
N GLU A 184 -12.57 0.95 -17.19
CA GLU A 184 -12.99 -0.43 -16.89
C GLU A 184 -12.13 -1.01 -15.77
N TYR A 185 -12.68 -1.96 -15.00
CA TYR A 185 -11.84 -2.70 -14.05
C TYR A 185 -10.83 -3.59 -14.79
N PRO A 186 -9.59 -3.69 -14.26
CA PRO A 186 -8.59 -4.54 -14.89
C PRO A 186 -9.03 -6.02 -14.81
N PRO A 187 -8.92 -6.77 -15.91
CA PRO A 187 -9.14 -8.22 -15.87
C PRO A 187 -8.06 -8.91 -15.04
N ALA A 188 -8.43 -10.01 -14.38
CA ALA A 188 -7.47 -10.86 -13.69
C ALA A 188 -6.39 -11.36 -14.68
N ARG A 189 -5.14 -11.42 -14.22
CA ARG A 189 -3.98 -11.90 -15.00
C ARG A 189 -3.41 -13.19 -14.43
N THR A 190 -3.70 -13.48 -13.17
CA THR A 190 -3.27 -14.67 -12.46
C THR A 190 -4.40 -15.19 -11.56
N VAL A 191 -4.26 -16.44 -11.11
CA VAL A 191 -5.12 -17.05 -10.10
C VAL A 191 -4.27 -17.49 -8.90
N PRO A 192 -4.81 -17.57 -7.69
CA PRO A 192 -4.11 -18.22 -6.58
C PRO A 192 -3.68 -19.64 -6.95
N PRO A 193 -2.52 -20.13 -6.46
CA PRO A 193 -2.15 -21.54 -6.66
C PRO A 193 -3.26 -22.47 -6.14
N PRO A 194 -3.51 -23.60 -6.78
CA PRO A 194 -4.48 -24.57 -6.30
C PRO A 194 -4.10 -25.02 -4.88
N THR A 195 -5.07 -24.99 -3.98
CA THR A 195 -4.93 -25.57 -2.65
C THR A 195 -5.60 -26.93 -2.65
N GLU A 196 -5.15 -27.87 -1.81
CA GLU A 196 -5.75 -29.22 -1.69
C GLU A 196 -7.28 -29.21 -1.46
N ARG A 197 -7.84 -28.05 -1.08
CA ARG A 197 -9.28 -27.86 -0.84
C ARG A 197 -10.07 -27.29 -2.03
N SER A 198 -9.42 -26.92 -3.15
CA SER A 198 -10.10 -26.34 -4.31
C SER A 198 -10.15 -27.30 -5.49
N THR A 199 -11.02 -28.31 -5.42
CA THR A 199 -11.29 -29.26 -6.53
C THR A 199 -12.52 -28.89 -7.36
N THR A 200 -12.87 -27.62 -7.47
CA THR A 200 -13.94 -27.20 -8.39
C THR A 200 -13.34 -26.86 -9.76
N SER A 201 -13.28 -27.86 -10.64
CA SER A 201 -13.12 -27.68 -12.07
C SER A 201 -14.37 -27.04 -12.65
N THR A 202 -14.36 -25.73 -12.88
CA THR A 202 -15.33 -25.12 -13.77
C THR A 202 -14.87 -25.31 -15.20
N GLY A 203 -15.51 -26.23 -15.90
CA GLY A 203 -15.32 -26.46 -17.34
C GLY A 203 -15.77 -25.25 -18.14
N HIS A 204 -14.82 -24.39 -18.52
CA HIS A 204 -14.94 -23.47 -19.64
C HIS A 204 -13.67 -23.43 -20.45
N LEU A 205 -13.82 -23.53 -21.76
CA LEU A 205 -12.81 -23.53 -22.83
C LEU A 205 -12.04 -22.20 -22.97
N CYS A 206 -11.59 -21.60 -21.86
CA CYS A 206 -10.63 -20.51 -21.89
C CYS A 206 -9.28 -21.01 -21.39
N THR A 207 -8.20 -20.63 -22.03
CA THR A 207 -6.84 -20.91 -21.57
C THR A 207 -6.75 -20.53 -20.09
N PRO A 208 -6.46 -21.44 -19.16
CA PRO A 208 -6.44 -21.14 -17.74
C PRO A 208 -5.38 -20.08 -17.45
N LEU A 209 -5.74 -19.07 -16.67
CA LEU A 209 -4.79 -18.04 -16.23
C LEU A 209 -3.64 -18.69 -15.44
N PRO A 210 -2.40 -18.22 -15.59
CA PRO A 210 -1.27 -18.74 -14.84
C PRO A 210 -1.47 -18.49 -13.32
N SER A 211 -0.87 -19.34 -12.50
CA SER A 211 -0.82 -19.11 -11.05
C SER A 211 -0.06 -17.84 -10.73
N CYS A 212 -0.51 -17.11 -9.70
CA CYS A 212 0.28 -16.02 -9.16
C CYS A 212 1.55 -16.59 -8.47
N PRO A 213 2.59 -15.78 -8.29
CA PRO A 213 3.78 -16.20 -7.56
C PRO A 213 3.43 -16.71 -6.16
N THR A 214 4.19 -17.67 -5.67
CA THR A 214 4.09 -18.22 -4.33
C THR A 214 4.92 -17.39 -3.33
N THR A 215 4.71 -17.63 -2.03
CA THR A 215 5.58 -17.06 -1.00
C THR A 215 7.03 -17.49 -1.18
N ARG A 216 7.27 -18.77 -1.59
CA ARG A 216 8.59 -19.30 -1.94
C ARG A 216 9.26 -18.40 -2.97
N GLU A 217 8.61 -18.19 -4.10
CA GLU A 217 9.14 -17.36 -5.19
C GLU A 217 9.42 -15.93 -4.80
N ALA A 218 8.74 -15.42 -3.75
CA ALA A 218 8.96 -14.07 -3.28
C ALA A 218 10.17 -13.92 -2.36
N ILE A 219 10.49 -14.92 -1.51
CA ILE A 219 11.44 -14.74 -0.41
C ILE A 219 12.56 -15.78 -0.31
N GLU A 220 12.55 -16.84 -1.12
CA GLU A 220 13.53 -17.94 -0.98
C GLU A 220 14.98 -17.51 -1.24
N ASP A 221 15.19 -16.50 -2.09
CA ASP A 221 16.51 -15.97 -2.40
C ASP A 221 17.06 -15.00 -1.33
N LEU A 222 16.20 -14.58 -0.38
CA LEU A 222 16.63 -13.72 0.72
C LEU A 222 17.45 -14.51 1.75
N PRO A 223 18.51 -13.91 2.33
CA PRO A 223 19.33 -14.60 3.32
C PRO A 223 18.55 -14.85 4.61
N ASP A 224 18.93 -15.91 5.32
CA ASP A 224 18.46 -16.09 6.68
C ASP A 224 19.06 -15.00 7.59
N ILE A 225 18.21 -14.05 7.97
CA ILE A 225 18.62 -12.89 8.76
C ILE A 225 19.16 -13.28 10.14
N GLU A 226 18.86 -14.47 10.66
CA GLU A 226 19.35 -14.93 11.98
C GLU A 226 20.85 -15.21 12.00
N ARG A 227 21.51 -15.28 10.84
CA ARG A 227 22.97 -15.42 10.73
C ARG A 227 23.75 -14.12 10.94
N PHE A 228 23.06 -12.99 11.08
CA PHE A 228 23.66 -11.66 11.14
C PHE A 228 23.28 -10.96 12.44
N GLU A 229 24.17 -10.96 13.42
CA GLU A 229 23.91 -10.33 14.73
C GLU A 229 23.73 -8.81 14.63
N SER A 230 24.43 -8.15 13.70
CA SER A 230 24.28 -6.70 13.46
C SER A 230 22.83 -6.28 13.18
N LEU A 231 21.98 -7.18 12.69
CA LEU A 231 20.57 -6.89 12.39
C LEU A 231 19.66 -6.74 13.63
N TYR A 232 20.19 -6.88 14.83
CA TYR A 232 19.49 -6.42 16.04
C TYR A 232 19.52 -4.90 16.18
N GLU A 233 20.60 -4.26 15.71
CA GLU A 233 20.83 -2.82 15.84
C GLU A 233 20.53 -2.05 14.55
N THR A 234 20.67 -2.69 13.40
CA THR A 234 20.41 -2.09 12.07
C THR A 234 19.37 -2.87 11.28
N ASP A 235 18.77 -2.23 10.29
CA ASP A 235 17.89 -2.89 9.32
C ASP A 235 18.58 -3.13 7.96
N GLU A 236 19.84 -2.73 7.81
CA GLU A 236 20.59 -2.80 6.57
C GLU A 236 21.53 -4.01 6.55
N LEU A 237 21.50 -4.73 5.44
CA LEU A 237 22.37 -5.87 5.19
C LEU A 237 22.98 -5.76 3.79
N ARG A 238 24.33 -5.72 3.72
CA ARG A 238 25.05 -5.89 2.45
C ARG A 238 25.20 -7.37 2.16
N PHE A 239 24.48 -7.83 1.14
CA PHE A 239 24.47 -9.24 0.77
C PHE A 239 24.28 -9.41 -0.73
N LYS A 240 25.16 -10.18 -1.35
CA LYS A 240 25.05 -10.52 -2.78
C LYS A 240 24.02 -11.65 -2.93
N LEU A 241 22.83 -11.30 -3.37
CA LEU A 241 21.80 -12.28 -3.70
C LEU A 241 22.17 -13.04 -4.97
N ASN A 242 22.10 -14.36 -4.92
CA ASN A 242 22.33 -15.25 -6.06
C ASN A 242 21.04 -16.00 -6.40
N GLY A 243 20.77 -16.21 -7.70
CA GLY A 243 19.57 -16.91 -8.14
C GLY A 243 18.27 -16.13 -7.84
N GLY A 244 17.19 -16.86 -7.66
CA GLY A 244 15.84 -16.36 -7.37
C GLY A 244 14.86 -16.63 -8.50
N SER A 245 13.57 -16.62 -8.17
CA SER A 245 12.48 -16.73 -9.14
C SER A 245 12.42 -15.51 -10.06
N ASN A 246 11.73 -15.60 -11.18
CA ASN A 246 11.47 -14.44 -12.05
C ASN A 246 10.80 -13.30 -11.28
N TYR A 247 9.91 -13.63 -10.33
CA TYR A 247 9.27 -12.63 -9.47
C TYR A 247 10.30 -11.87 -8.61
N ALA A 248 11.17 -12.60 -7.91
CA ALA A 248 12.22 -12.02 -7.11
C ALA A 248 13.22 -11.21 -7.95
N LEU A 249 13.63 -11.71 -9.10
CA LEU A 249 14.54 -11.05 -10.03
C LEU A 249 13.96 -9.73 -10.58
N MET A 250 12.64 -9.67 -10.85
CA MET A 250 11.96 -8.43 -11.23
C MET A 250 11.97 -7.41 -10.08
N LEU A 251 11.67 -7.82 -8.84
CA LEU A 251 11.70 -6.92 -7.70
C LEU A 251 13.09 -6.40 -7.36
N ARG A 252 14.12 -7.15 -7.71
CA ARG A 252 15.55 -6.75 -7.62
C ARG A 252 16.01 -5.88 -8.78
N GLY A 253 15.18 -5.68 -9.81
CA GLY A 253 15.57 -4.98 -11.03
C GLY A 253 16.59 -5.72 -11.90
N LYS A 254 16.76 -7.05 -11.72
CA LYS A 254 17.64 -7.90 -12.53
C LYS A 254 16.98 -8.36 -13.84
N ILE A 255 15.67 -8.48 -13.83
CA ILE A 255 14.83 -8.71 -15.01
C ILE A 255 13.91 -7.51 -15.16
N GLN A 256 13.86 -6.97 -16.37
CA GLN A 256 12.95 -5.87 -16.67
C GLN A 256 11.52 -6.39 -16.81
N ASP A 257 10.59 -5.82 -16.05
CA ASP A 257 9.15 -6.01 -16.26
C ASP A 257 8.73 -5.10 -17.43
N PRO A 258 8.27 -5.63 -18.57
CA PRO A 258 7.91 -4.81 -19.73
C PRO A 258 6.72 -3.90 -19.47
N THR A 259 5.92 -4.18 -18.44
CA THR A 259 4.74 -3.41 -18.05
C THR A 259 4.99 -2.44 -16.89
N ASP A 260 6.24 -2.32 -16.43
CA ASP A 260 6.66 -1.36 -15.41
C ASP A 260 7.27 -0.13 -16.09
N TYR A 261 6.58 1.00 -16.00
CA TYR A 261 6.99 2.28 -16.56
C TYR A 261 7.49 3.25 -15.47
N SER A 262 7.74 2.78 -14.24
CA SER A 262 8.25 3.64 -13.17
C SER A 262 9.57 4.30 -13.54
N HIS A 263 9.89 5.38 -12.85
CA HIS A 263 11.19 6.02 -12.99
C HIS A 263 12.30 5.07 -12.51
N ASN A 264 13.40 5.02 -13.25
CA ASN A 264 14.57 4.25 -12.81
C ASN A 264 15.14 4.83 -11.51
N ARG A 265 15.43 3.98 -10.53
CA ARG A 265 16.02 4.36 -9.24
C ARG A 265 17.50 3.99 -9.22
N LYS A 266 18.35 4.94 -8.76
CA LYS A 266 19.75 4.63 -8.43
C LYS A 266 19.76 3.91 -7.08
N CYS A 267 20.10 2.64 -7.07
CA CYS A 267 20.20 1.82 -5.85
C CYS A 267 21.44 0.92 -5.89
N ASP A 268 21.93 0.56 -4.71
CA ASP A 268 22.94 -0.48 -4.58
C ASP A 268 22.25 -1.86 -4.62
N PRO A 269 22.52 -2.69 -5.63
CA PRO A 269 21.84 -3.99 -5.79
C PRO A 269 22.23 -5.01 -4.70
N ASN A 270 23.26 -4.72 -3.91
CA ASN A 270 23.73 -5.56 -2.82
C ASN A 270 23.27 -5.05 -1.44
N LEU A 271 22.54 -3.94 -1.37
CA LEU A 271 22.02 -3.39 -0.13
C LEU A 271 20.55 -3.78 0.05
N LEU A 272 20.28 -4.63 1.02
CA LEU A 272 18.94 -4.94 1.51
C LEU A 272 18.62 -4.07 2.72
N THR A 273 17.40 -3.53 2.79
CA THR A 273 16.89 -2.79 3.95
C THR A 273 15.59 -3.43 4.47
N GLY A 274 15.20 -3.10 5.69
CA GLY A 274 14.06 -3.73 6.34
C GLY A 274 14.36 -5.15 6.82
N CYS A 275 15.64 -5.46 7.06
CA CYS A 275 16.13 -6.76 7.51
C CYS A 275 16.25 -6.87 9.04
N GLN A 276 15.84 -5.86 9.82
CA GLN A 276 15.97 -5.87 11.28
C GLN A 276 15.36 -7.14 11.89
N ARG A 277 16.11 -7.78 12.80
CA ARG A 277 15.70 -8.99 13.51
C ARG A 277 14.78 -8.67 14.67
N ALA A 278 13.77 -9.51 14.87
CA ALA A 278 12.98 -9.52 16.09
C ALA A 278 13.51 -10.57 17.06
N GLU A 279 13.62 -10.22 18.32
CA GLU A 279 13.88 -11.21 19.38
C GLU A 279 12.65 -12.08 19.63
N HIS A 280 12.89 -13.36 19.78
CA HIS A 280 11.88 -14.34 20.18
C HIS A 280 12.43 -15.22 21.30
N THR A 281 11.65 -15.38 22.37
CA THR A 281 12.01 -16.29 23.45
C THR A 281 12.12 -17.74 22.95
N ALA A 282 12.92 -18.57 23.60
CA ALA A 282 13.04 -19.99 23.26
C ALA A 282 11.68 -20.71 23.23
N LEU A 283 10.75 -20.34 24.13
CA LEU A 283 9.39 -20.87 24.15
C LEU A 283 8.60 -20.46 22.92
N SER A 284 8.70 -19.19 22.48
CA SER A 284 8.04 -18.71 21.27
C SER A 284 8.58 -19.43 20.03
N ARG A 285 9.90 -19.60 19.92
CA ARG A 285 10.53 -20.33 18.81
C ARG A 285 10.05 -21.79 18.75
N LYS A 286 9.96 -22.48 19.92
CA LYS A 286 9.44 -23.85 19.99
C LYS A 286 7.99 -23.93 19.47
N ARG A 287 7.13 -22.98 19.86
CA ARG A 287 5.74 -22.89 19.37
C ARG A 287 5.67 -22.62 17.87
N PHE A 288 6.48 -21.67 17.38
CA PHE A 288 6.53 -21.34 15.94
C PHE A 288 6.98 -22.56 15.10
N ALA A 289 7.99 -23.29 15.58
CA ALA A 289 8.45 -24.51 14.92
C ALA A 289 7.35 -25.60 14.86
N ALA A 290 6.56 -25.74 15.93
CA ALA A 290 5.48 -26.71 16.03
C ALA A 290 4.19 -26.32 15.27
N THR A 291 4.05 -25.04 14.88
CA THR A 291 2.87 -24.56 14.12
C THR A 291 2.95 -25.05 12.68
N SER A 292 1.95 -25.76 12.19
CA SER A 292 1.92 -26.20 10.79
C SER A 292 1.79 -25.02 9.82
N PRO A 293 2.46 -25.03 8.64
CA PRO A 293 2.25 -24.03 7.58
C PRO A 293 0.77 -23.91 7.22
N GLY A 294 0.30 -22.68 7.00
CA GLY A 294 -1.10 -22.40 6.67
C GLY A 294 -2.03 -22.34 7.91
N THR A 295 -1.51 -22.46 9.12
CA THR A 295 -2.29 -22.43 10.37
C THR A 295 -1.89 -21.26 11.28
N VAL A 296 -2.68 -21.04 12.32
CA VAL A 296 -2.47 -19.96 13.32
C VAL A 296 -1.92 -20.57 14.60
N GLU A 297 -0.84 -19.99 15.12
CA GLU A 297 -0.27 -20.36 16.44
C GLU A 297 -1.27 -19.96 17.54
N PRO A 298 -1.68 -20.90 18.42
CA PRO A 298 -2.82 -20.68 19.31
C PRO A 298 -2.66 -19.54 20.32
N ILE A 299 -1.44 -19.26 20.80
CA ILE A 299 -1.17 -18.27 21.85
C ILE A 299 -0.90 -16.88 21.26
N SER A 300 0.07 -16.76 20.36
CA SER A 300 0.40 -15.48 19.71
C SER A 300 -0.61 -15.05 18.65
N ARG A 301 -1.43 -15.98 18.17
CA ARG A 301 -2.36 -15.79 17.06
C ARG A 301 -1.68 -15.42 15.76
N PHE A 302 -0.36 -15.70 15.64
CA PHE A 302 0.39 -15.45 14.41
C PHE A 302 0.16 -16.60 13.42
N TYR A 303 -0.09 -16.23 12.18
CA TYR A 303 -0.26 -17.17 11.08
C TYR A 303 1.10 -17.62 10.55
N ARG A 304 1.35 -18.93 10.45
CA ARG A 304 2.53 -19.46 9.76
C ARG A 304 2.24 -19.52 8.28
N ILE A 305 3.05 -18.82 7.49
CA ILE A 305 2.85 -18.71 6.04
C ILE A 305 3.04 -20.08 5.38
N HIS A 306 2.22 -20.37 4.38
CA HIS A 306 2.41 -21.52 3.52
C HIS A 306 3.46 -21.19 2.47
N PHE A 307 4.55 -21.97 2.37
CA PHE A 307 5.69 -21.63 1.53
C PHE A 307 5.34 -21.74 0.03
N ASP A 308 4.69 -22.83 -0.37
CA ASP A 308 4.27 -23.09 -1.76
C ASP A 308 2.88 -22.55 -2.09
N GLY A 309 2.30 -21.74 -1.21
CA GLY A 309 1.05 -21.04 -1.37
C GLY A 309 1.24 -19.52 -1.37
N ILE A 310 0.16 -18.82 -1.05
CA ILE A 310 0.17 -17.36 -0.90
C ILE A 310 -0.03 -16.96 0.56
N CYS A 311 0.51 -15.81 0.93
CA CYS A 311 0.33 -15.23 2.26
C CYS A 311 -1.12 -14.76 2.44
N ASN A 312 -1.63 -14.84 3.66
CA ASN A 312 -2.85 -14.13 4.05
C ASN A 312 -2.60 -12.61 4.05
N THR A 313 -3.66 -11.82 4.21
CA THR A 313 -3.57 -10.35 4.25
C THR A 313 -2.60 -9.89 5.34
N LEU A 314 -1.50 -9.23 4.96
CA LEU A 314 -0.62 -8.51 5.88
C LEU A 314 -1.38 -7.32 6.47
N ARG A 315 -1.44 -7.25 7.81
CA ARG A 315 -2.20 -6.24 8.55
C ARG A 315 -1.25 -5.21 9.17
N ALA A 316 -1.74 -4.00 9.33
CA ALA A 316 -0.99 -2.91 9.98
C ALA A 316 -0.84 -3.06 11.50
N GLY A 317 -1.57 -3.99 12.12
CA GLY A 317 -1.68 -4.08 13.56
C GLY A 317 -2.71 -3.13 14.16
N THR A 318 -2.79 -3.11 15.49
CA THR A 318 -3.66 -2.19 16.22
C THR A 318 -2.99 -0.83 16.37
N ALA A 319 -3.75 0.24 16.19
CA ALA A 319 -3.30 1.59 16.49
C ALA A 319 -2.95 1.73 17.98
N THR A 320 -2.12 2.72 18.31
CA THR A 320 -1.61 2.94 19.68
C THR A 320 -2.71 3.21 20.72
N ASP A 321 -3.87 3.66 20.27
CA ASP A 321 -5.05 4.00 21.07
C ASP A 321 -6.00 2.80 21.36
N ARG A 322 -5.76 1.65 20.73
CA ARG A 322 -6.68 0.49 20.78
C ARG A 322 -6.06 -0.77 21.36
N GLY A 323 -5.89 -0.87 22.66
CA GLY A 323 -5.59 -2.14 23.37
C GLY A 323 -4.16 -2.66 23.18
N ALA A 324 -3.97 -3.99 23.18
CA ALA A 324 -2.65 -4.60 23.12
C ALA A 324 -1.91 -4.27 21.83
N PHE A 325 -0.70 -3.75 22.00
CA PHE A 325 0.17 -3.33 20.92
C PHE A 325 0.71 -4.57 20.18
N SER A 326 0.11 -4.93 19.08
CA SER A 326 0.60 -6.02 18.24
C SER A 326 0.57 -5.63 16.76
N ALA A 327 1.74 -5.61 16.14
CA ALA A 327 1.80 -5.78 14.69
C ALA A 327 1.66 -7.29 14.43
N PRO A 328 0.59 -7.78 13.78
CA PRO A 328 0.47 -9.19 13.47
C PRO A 328 1.49 -9.54 12.38
N ARG A 329 2.64 -10.01 12.81
CA ARG A 329 3.72 -10.47 11.95
C ARG A 329 3.52 -11.96 11.70
N PRO A 330 3.40 -12.41 10.44
CA PRO A 330 3.34 -13.83 10.16
C PRO A 330 4.63 -14.55 10.59
N ILE A 331 4.48 -15.83 10.98
CA ILE A 331 5.62 -16.72 11.19
C ILE A 331 6.19 -17.08 9.82
N HIS A 332 7.52 -17.05 9.70
CA HIS A 332 8.24 -17.44 8.50
C HIS A 332 7.92 -18.90 8.13
N PRO A 333 7.77 -19.23 6.83
CA PRO A 333 7.38 -20.58 6.42
C PRO A 333 8.42 -21.65 6.80
N VAL A 334 9.71 -21.31 6.82
CA VAL A 334 10.81 -22.25 7.11
C VAL A 334 11.37 -22.04 8.51
N PHE A 335 11.68 -20.80 8.88
CA PHE A 335 12.38 -20.50 10.14
C PHE A 335 11.41 -20.26 11.30
N ALA A 336 11.85 -20.61 12.53
CA ALA A 336 11.05 -20.44 13.76
C ALA A 336 11.08 -18.98 14.27
N ARG A 337 10.76 -18.02 13.40
CA ARG A 337 10.71 -16.58 13.65
C ARG A 337 9.58 -15.92 12.87
N CYS A 338 9.24 -14.70 13.22
CA CYS A 338 8.42 -13.88 12.34
C CYS A 338 9.21 -13.43 11.09
N ILE A 339 8.50 -13.12 10.03
CA ILE A 339 9.12 -12.54 8.81
C ILE A 339 9.67 -11.13 9.12
N SER A 340 10.68 -10.72 8.36
CA SER A 340 11.22 -9.36 8.36
C SER A 340 10.34 -8.40 7.54
N VAL A 341 10.61 -7.09 7.66
CA VAL A 341 9.95 -6.06 6.84
C VAL A 341 10.27 -6.27 5.35
N ARG A 342 11.51 -6.68 5.00
CA ARG A 342 11.90 -6.98 3.61
C ARG A 342 11.14 -8.16 3.04
N GLU A 343 11.01 -9.25 3.79
CA GLU A 343 10.21 -10.41 3.38
C GLU A 343 8.73 -10.02 3.19
N ALA A 344 8.17 -9.23 4.11
CA ALA A 344 6.81 -8.70 3.98
C ALA A 344 6.66 -7.78 2.75
N ALA A 345 7.64 -6.93 2.46
CA ALA A 345 7.66 -6.03 1.31
C ALA A 345 7.65 -6.82 -0.02
N ARG A 346 8.46 -7.90 -0.12
CA ARG A 346 8.47 -8.80 -1.28
C ARG A 346 7.12 -9.49 -1.48
N ILE A 347 6.53 -10.02 -0.41
CA ILE A 347 5.17 -10.62 -0.42
C ILE A 347 4.11 -9.58 -0.83
N HIS A 348 4.35 -8.30 -0.58
CA HIS A 348 3.47 -7.19 -0.94
C HIS A 348 3.78 -6.57 -2.31
N SER A 349 4.72 -7.15 -3.06
CA SER A 349 5.19 -6.70 -4.39
C SER A 349 5.96 -5.38 -4.44
N TYR A 350 6.57 -4.95 -3.35
CA TYR A 350 7.50 -3.83 -3.38
C TYR A 350 8.86 -4.24 -3.94
N PRO A 351 9.48 -3.41 -4.79
CA PRO A 351 10.86 -3.66 -5.25
C PRO A 351 11.87 -3.46 -4.11
N ASP A 352 13.04 -4.09 -4.22
CA ASP A 352 14.05 -4.08 -3.16
C ASP A 352 14.67 -2.71 -2.90
N TRP A 353 14.67 -1.82 -3.88
CA TRP A 353 15.13 -0.45 -3.70
C TRP A 353 14.19 0.38 -2.83
N PHE A 354 12.93 -0.02 -2.63
CA PHE A 354 11.94 0.74 -1.86
C PHE A 354 12.29 0.72 -0.38
N ARG A 355 12.31 1.89 0.23
CA ARG A 355 12.65 2.10 1.63
C ARG A 355 11.40 2.11 2.50
N PHE A 356 11.52 1.45 3.65
CA PHE A 356 10.55 1.49 4.74
C PHE A 356 11.20 2.10 5.97
N HIS A 357 10.40 2.42 6.96
CA HIS A 357 10.95 2.82 8.26
C HIS A 357 11.78 1.69 8.86
N ARG A 358 12.94 2.02 9.46
CA ARG A 358 13.90 1.02 9.97
C ARG A 358 13.33 0.12 11.05
N THR A 359 12.45 0.65 11.94
CA THR A 359 11.86 -0.17 12.99
C THR A 359 10.84 -1.16 12.44
N ILE A 360 10.88 -2.36 12.96
CA ILE A 360 9.98 -3.46 12.58
C ILE A 360 8.51 -3.03 12.67
N TRP A 361 8.14 -2.29 13.74
CA TRP A 361 6.76 -1.91 13.97
C TRP A 361 6.22 -0.94 12.91
N HIS A 362 6.95 0.15 12.65
CA HIS A 362 6.54 1.11 11.62
C HIS A 362 6.59 0.48 10.22
N GLY A 363 7.64 -0.30 9.90
CA GLY A 363 7.76 -0.97 8.61
C GLY A 363 6.58 -1.89 8.31
N PHE A 364 6.16 -2.73 9.27
CA PHE A 364 4.97 -3.58 9.09
C PHE A 364 3.67 -2.78 9.01
N ARG A 365 3.54 -1.70 9.78
CA ARG A 365 2.38 -0.80 9.72
C ARG A 365 2.27 -0.14 8.33
N GLN A 366 3.39 0.30 7.79
CA GLN A 366 3.49 0.88 6.47
C GLN A 366 3.05 -0.09 5.37
N ILE A 367 3.56 -1.33 5.40
CA ILE A 367 3.17 -2.37 4.43
C ILE A 367 1.70 -2.76 4.62
N GLY A 368 1.26 -2.98 5.85
CA GLY A 368 -0.10 -3.43 6.14
C GLY A 368 -1.19 -2.43 5.75
N ASN A 369 -0.90 -1.12 5.80
CA ASN A 369 -1.81 -0.06 5.38
C ASN A 369 -1.80 0.18 3.87
N SER A 370 -0.76 -0.23 3.15
CA SER A 370 -0.60 0.11 1.73
C SER A 370 -1.40 -0.81 0.80
N VAL A 371 -1.61 -0.32 -0.41
CA VAL A 371 -2.05 -1.14 -1.57
C VAL A 371 -0.82 -1.80 -2.18
N PRO A 372 -0.83 -3.10 -2.50
CA PRO A 372 0.27 -3.73 -3.22
C PRO A 372 0.55 -3.02 -4.56
N PRO A 373 1.80 -2.62 -4.84
CA PRO A 373 2.12 -1.87 -6.06
C PRO A 373 1.63 -2.54 -7.35
N ARG A 374 1.74 -3.86 -7.50
CA ARG A 374 1.21 -4.56 -8.69
C ARG A 374 -0.31 -4.48 -8.82
N LEU A 375 -1.06 -4.49 -7.72
CA LEU A 375 -2.51 -4.25 -7.75
C LEU A 375 -2.80 -2.80 -8.14
N GLY A 376 -2.10 -1.83 -7.53
CA GLY A 376 -2.17 -0.40 -7.90
C GLY A 376 -1.85 -0.17 -9.38
N ARG A 377 -0.80 -0.85 -9.91
CA ARG A 377 -0.43 -0.80 -11.33
C ARG A 377 -1.53 -1.32 -12.24
N ALA A 378 -2.17 -2.42 -11.89
CA ALA A 378 -3.27 -2.97 -12.70
C ALA A 378 -4.43 -1.97 -12.83
N VAL A 379 -4.82 -1.33 -11.73
CA VAL A 379 -5.83 -0.27 -11.71
C VAL A 379 -5.34 0.96 -12.48
N GLY A 380 -4.12 1.43 -12.22
CA GLY A 380 -3.51 2.57 -12.93
C GLY A 380 -3.44 2.35 -14.44
N SER A 381 -3.09 1.13 -14.89
CA SER A 381 -3.08 0.80 -16.33
C SER A 381 -4.47 0.85 -16.96
N ALA A 382 -5.52 0.51 -16.22
CA ALA A 382 -6.89 0.65 -16.71
C ALA A 382 -7.30 2.13 -16.82
N VAL A 383 -6.90 2.95 -15.85
CA VAL A 383 -7.09 4.41 -15.87
C VAL A 383 -6.30 5.04 -17.02
N MET A 384 -5.05 4.65 -17.26
CA MET A 384 -4.20 5.12 -18.36
C MET A 384 -4.88 4.91 -19.73
N ARG A 385 -5.40 3.69 -19.95
CA ARG A 385 -6.16 3.38 -21.20
C ARG A 385 -7.40 4.26 -21.35
N ALA A 386 -8.15 4.48 -20.27
CA ALA A 386 -9.36 5.32 -20.32
C ALA A 386 -9.04 6.79 -20.58
N LEU A 387 -7.87 7.28 -20.16
CA LEU A 387 -7.37 8.61 -20.52
C LEU A 387 -6.97 8.73 -21.99
N GLY A 388 -6.85 7.61 -22.72
CA GLY A 388 -6.31 7.56 -24.08
C GLY A 388 -4.83 7.91 -24.14
N ALA A 389 -4.09 7.72 -23.05
CA ALA A 389 -2.66 8.00 -22.97
C ALA A 389 -1.83 6.72 -23.11
N GLU A 390 -0.68 6.84 -23.79
CA GLU A 390 0.27 5.74 -23.93
C GLU A 390 1.38 5.89 -22.88
N PRO A 391 1.60 4.86 -22.03
CA PRO A 391 2.65 4.91 -21.04
C PRO A 391 4.02 4.80 -21.69
N PHE A 392 5.00 5.53 -21.21
CA PHE A 392 6.39 5.46 -21.67
C PHE A 392 7.37 5.52 -20.50
N ARG A 393 8.56 4.95 -20.71
CA ARG A 393 9.65 5.01 -19.75
C ARG A 393 10.40 6.31 -19.87
N THR A 394 10.68 6.93 -18.74
CA THR A 394 11.52 8.12 -18.70
C THR A 394 13.00 7.71 -18.72
N ARG A 395 13.86 8.55 -19.33
CA ARG A 395 15.31 8.34 -19.34
C ARG A 395 16.01 8.81 -18.06
N GLY A 396 15.30 9.56 -17.22
CA GLY A 396 15.87 10.14 -16.02
C GLY A 396 16.08 9.12 -14.91
N LEU A 397 17.21 9.22 -14.20
CA LEU A 397 17.49 8.46 -13.01
C LEU A 397 17.01 9.25 -11.77
N VAL A 398 16.32 8.59 -10.86
CA VAL A 398 15.93 9.14 -9.56
C VAL A 398 16.89 8.62 -8.51
N VAL A 399 17.49 9.52 -7.78
CA VAL A 399 18.31 9.21 -6.61
C VAL A 399 17.41 9.31 -5.38
N LEU A 400 17.48 8.32 -4.50
CA LEU A 400 16.83 8.40 -3.19
C LEU A 400 17.65 9.34 -2.31
N GLU A 401 17.03 10.42 -1.88
CA GLU A 401 17.65 11.45 -1.03
C GLU A 401 17.22 11.25 0.41
N ASP A 402 17.98 11.82 1.35
CA ASP A 402 17.65 11.90 2.78
C ASP A 402 17.18 10.56 3.39
N THR A 403 17.87 9.45 3.06
CA THR A 403 17.47 8.10 3.48
C THR A 403 17.50 7.91 4.99
N GLU A 404 18.19 8.75 5.75
CA GLU A 404 18.16 8.82 7.21
C GLU A 404 16.78 9.11 7.77
N MET A 405 15.90 9.77 7.04
CA MET A 405 14.51 9.97 7.44
C MET A 405 13.76 8.65 7.70
N ALA A 406 14.25 7.53 7.17
CA ALA A 406 13.70 6.20 7.47
C ALA A 406 13.89 5.79 8.95
N SER A 407 14.72 6.50 9.70
CA SER A 407 14.94 6.28 11.14
C SER A 407 14.30 7.35 12.04
N PHE A 408 13.64 8.36 11.48
CA PHE A 408 13.05 9.44 12.25
C PHE A 408 12.02 8.93 13.26
N ASN A 409 12.17 9.33 14.52
CA ASN A 409 11.09 9.19 15.46
C ASN A 409 10.01 10.25 15.21
N MET A 410 8.89 10.19 15.93
CA MET A 410 7.76 11.12 15.74
C MET A 410 8.15 12.59 15.90
N ARG A 411 9.06 12.92 16.83
CA ARG A 411 9.52 14.30 17.06
C ARG A 411 10.34 14.82 15.87
N GLU A 412 11.25 14.00 15.37
CA GLU A 412 12.10 14.35 14.21
C GLU A 412 11.27 14.50 12.94
N ALA A 413 10.38 13.55 12.68
CA ALA A 413 9.51 13.59 11.51
C ALA A 413 8.54 14.79 11.57
N ALA A 414 7.93 15.07 12.72
CA ALA A 414 7.06 16.23 12.90
C ALA A 414 7.81 17.54 12.72
N ALA A 415 9.03 17.66 13.26
CA ALA A 415 9.87 18.84 13.10
C ALA A 415 10.26 19.06 11.63
N HIS A 416 10.59 17.98 10.88
CA HIS A 416 10.92 18.06 9.45
C HIS A 416 9.78 18.65 8.61
N PHE A 417 8.54 18.30 8.93
CA PHE A 417 7.36 18.81 8.22
C PHE A 417 6.72 20.06 8.85
N GLY A 418 7.26 20.57 9.96
CA GLY A 418 6.70 21.73 10.66
C GLY A 418 5.29 21.49 11.23
N VAL A 419 5.00 20.25 11.66
CA VAL A 419 3.70 19.87 12.26
C VAL A 419 3.83 19.54 13.74
N ASP A 420 2.70 19.52 14.46
CA ASP A 420 2.72 19.15 15.89
C ASP A 420 3.15 17.69 16.06
N ARG A 421 4.09 17.46 16.98
CA ARG A 421 4.54 16.10 17.35
C ARG A 421 3.43 15.22 17.92
N ASN A 422 2.36 15.81 18.44
CA ASN A 422 1.19 15.11 18.99
C ASN A 422 0.08 14.92 17.96
N VAL A 423 0.33 15.17 16.69
CA VAL A 423 -0.64 14.96 15.60
C VAL A 423 -1.21 13.53 15.63
N ILE A 424 -0.37 12.54 15.97
CA ILE A 424 -0.79 11.20 16.36
C ILE A 424 -0.74 11.13 17.89
N HIS A 425 -1.91 11.12 18.53
CA HIS A 425 -1.99 11.09 19.99
C HIS A 425 -1.24 9.89 20.59
N PRO A 426 -0.34 10.13 21.57
CA PRO A 426 0.32 9.05 22.28
C PRO A 426 -0.72 8.21 23.04
N ARG A 427 -0.44 6.93 23.16
CA ARG A 427 -1.30 5.99 23.88
C ARG A 427 -1.44 6.40 25.34
N THR A 428 -2.61 6.80 25.78
CA THR A 428 -2.95 6.82 27.20
C THR A 428 -3.16 5.37 27.64
N ARG A 429 -2.26 4.85 28.51
CA ARG A 429 -2.56 3.63 29.25
C ARG A 429 -3.82 3.93 30.08
N ALA A 430 -4.91 3.21 29.81
CA ALA A 430 -6.00 3.17 30.75
C ALA A 430 -5.40 2.76 32.11
N ALA A 431 -5.56 3.61 33.11
CA ALA A 431 -5.18 3.27 34.45
C ALA A 431 -5.85 1.92 34.77
N SER A 432 -5.07 0.93 35.19
CA SER A 432 -5.60 -0.32 35.69
C SER A 432 -6.50 0.02 36.87
N ILE A 433 -7.82 0.02 36.63
CA ILE A 433 -8.78 0.02 37.73
C ILE A 433 -8.53 -1.31 38.42
N GLY A 434 -7.94 -1.23 39.60
CA GLY A 434 -7.63 -2.37 40.47
C GLY A 434 -8.89 -3.20 40.67
N ARG A 435 -8.76 -4.48 40.42
CA ARG A 435 -9.60 -5.53 41.02
C ARG A 435 -8.72 -6.35 41.93
#